data_ec4e699279f21dd7b1a919cce354717e
#
_entry.id   ec4e699279f21dd7b1a919cce354717e
#
_cell.length_a   1.000
_cell.length_b   1.000
_cell.length_c   1.000
_cell.angle_alpha   90.00
_cell.angle_beta   90.00
_cell.angle_gamma   90.00
#
_symmetry.space_group_name_H-M   'P 1'
#
loop_
_entity.id
_entity.type
_entity.pdbx_description
1 polymer ?
#
loop_
_entity_poly.entity_id
_entity_poly.type
_entity_poly.pdbx_seq_one_letter_code
_entity_poly.pdbx_strand_id
1 'polypeptide(L)'
;ITECVQTLYQSEDVDTAIAQVLEHLGSFLSADRAYILYIRDGKMYNDYEWCSDGVEPQQMMLQDLPLNLITRWMKYFDKKESVLIEDMEQLRESVPEEYQILHAQSITSLVAAPLEQDGTLIGYLGVDNPPPDRIRNIAPLLQTLCYFLMLARSHSESKQLLTHLSYYDKLTDFYNRNKYIVDTGALAHSKQSVGIVYLDVNGLKDINDHYGHEFGDRVLIECAKRIKATFTQADFYRIGGDEF
;
A
#
# COMPACT_ATOMS: atom_id res chain seq x y z
N ILE A 1 17.87 -2.30 -11.91
CA ILE A 1 17.65 -1.61 -10.61
C ILE A 1 17.39 -0.14 -10.83
N THR A 2 18.24 0.59 -11.57
CA THR A 2 18.12 2.05 -11.74
C THR A 2 16.76 2.45 -12.28
N GLU A 3 16.26 1.76 -13.32
CA GLU A 3 14.92 1.99 -13.86
C GLU A 3 13.81 1.71 -12.84
N CYS A 4 13.88 0.59 -12.12
CA CYS A 4 12.91 0.27 -11.07
C CYS A 4 12.88 1.34 -9.97
N VAL A 5 14.05 1.80 -9.54
CA VAL A 5 14.14 2.86 -8.52
C VAL A 5 13.58 4.18 -9.05
N GLN A 6 13.86 4.55 -10.30
CA GLN A 6 13.30 5.74 -10.91
C GLN A 6 11.77 5.67 -11.00
N THR A 7 11.22 4.53 -11.43
CA THR A 7 9.77 4.29 -11.48
C THR A 7 9.12 4.49 -10.11
N LEU A 8 9.71 3.91 -9.04
CA LEU A 8 9.19 4.04 -7.67
C LEU A 8 9.17 5.48 -7.15
N TYR A 9 10.16 6.31 -7.54
CA TYR A 9 10.25 7.70 -7.06
C TYR A 9 9.54 8.72 -7.92
N GLN A 10 9.31 8.44 -9.21
CA GLN A 10 8.66 9.37 -10.14
C GLN A 10 7.15 9.20 -10.21
N SER A 11 6.63 8.05 -9.81
CA SER A 11 5.18 7.79 -9.82
C SER A 11 4.49 8.52 -8.66
N GLU A 12 3.33 9.10 -8.95
CA GLU A 12 2.44 9.65 -7.93
C GLU A 12 1.66 8.56 -7.19
N ASP A 13 1.48 7.40 -7.85
CA ASP A 13 0.78 6.24 -7.31
C ASP A 13 1.76 5.07 -7.10
N VAL A 14 1.95 4.70 -5.83
CA VAL A 14 2.89 3.65 -5.44
C VAL A 14 2.45 2.27 -5.92
N ASP A 15 1.15 2.01 -6.01
CA ASP A 15 0.64 0.70 -6.44
C ASP A 15 0.91 0.47 -7.93
N THR A 16 0.68 1.48 -8.75
CA THR A 16 1.07 1.46 -10.18
C THR A 16 2.58 1.31 -10.36
N ALA A 17 3.38 2.00 -9.53
CA ALA A 17 4.83 1.88 -9.59
C ALA A 17 5.32 0.47 -9.25
N ILE A 18 4.73 -0.18 -8.24
CA ILE A 18 5.06 -1.56 -7.85
C ILE A 18 4.75 -2.52 -9.00
N ALA A 19 3.57 -2.39 -9.64
CA ALA A 19 3.21 -3.24 -10.78
C ALA A 19 4.22 -3.12 -11.94
N GLN A 20 4.64 -1.90 -12.29
CA GLN A 20 5.65 -1.65 -13.31
C GLN A 20 7.03 -2.22 -12.92
N VAL A 21 7.40 -2.14 -11.64
CA VAL A 21 8.66 -2.72 -11.15
C VAL A 21 8.65 -4.24 -11.27
N LEU A 22 7.52 -4.90 -10.96
CA LEU A 22 7.39 -6.35 -11.13
C LEU A 22 7.47 -6.76 -12.60
N GLU A 23 6.85 -6.02 -13.51
CA GLU A 23 6.96 -6.23 -14.95
C GLU A 23 8.41 -6.10 -15.44
N HIS A 24 9.09 -5.02 -15.08
CA HIS A 24 10.50 -4.82 -15.42
C HIS A 24 11.40 -5.91 -14.84
N LEU A 25 11.16 -6.30 -13.59
CA LEU A 25 11.94 -7.34 -12.90
C LEU A 25 11.76 -8.71 -13.58
N GLY A 26 10.51 -9.13 -13.75
CA GLY A 26 10.16 -10.41 -14.33
C GLY A 26 10.66 -10.53 -15.77
N SER A 27 10.45 -9.50 -16.59
CA SER A 27 10.95 -9.43 -17.98
C SER A 27 12.47 -9.45 -18.04
N PHE A 28 13.17 -8.66 -17.22
CA PHE A 28 14.64 -8.65 -17.17
C PHE A 28 15.23 -10.00 -16.77
N LEU A 29 14.58 -10.67 -15.81
CA LEU A 29 15.01 -11.99 -15.34
C LEU A 29 14.56 -13.13 -16.25
N SER A 30 13.72 -12.87 -17.24
CA SER A 30 13.05 -13.90 -18.06
C SER A 30 12.37 -14.95 -17.18
N ALA A 31 11.70 -14.49 -16.13
CA ALA A 31 10.99 -15.31 -15.17
C ALA A 31 9.55 -15.57 -15.62
N ASP A 32 8.91 -16.59 -15.07
CA ASP A 32 7.49 -16.86 -15.33
C ASP A 32 6.60 -15.87 -14.55
N ARG A 33 6.94 -15.62 -13.28
CA ARG A 33 6.20 -14.71 -12.40
C ARG A 33 7.14 -13.87 -11.54
N ALA A 34 6.71 -12.65 -11.23
CA ALA A 34 7.25 -11.80 -10.17
C ALA A 34 6.09 -11.27 -9.33
N TYR A 35 6.18 -11.39 -8.00
CA TYR A 35 5.03 -11.11 -7.14
C TYR A 35 5.44 -10.62 -5.76
N ILE A 36 4.50 -9.94 -5.07
CA ILE A 36 4.64 -9.55 -3.68
C ILE A 36 3.47 -10.13 -2.88
N LEU A 37 3.80 -10.98 -1.89
CA LEU A 37 2.86 -11.38 -0.85
C LEU A 37 3.09 -10.57 0.41
N TYR A 38 2.01 -9.96 0.93
CA TYR A 38 2.01 -9.32 2.23
C TYR A 38 1.45 -10.22 3.32
N ILE A 39 1.97 -10.04 4.53
CA ILE A 39 1.51 -10.73 5.74
C ILE A 39 0.67 -9.76 6.56
N ARG A 40 -0.60 -10.12 6.79
CA ARG A 40 -1.57 -9.36 7.60
C ARG A 40 -2.36 -10.32 8.48
N ASP A 41 -2.48 -10.03 9.77
CA ASP A 41 -3.24 -10.84 10.73
C ASP A 41 -2.88 -12.34 10.73
N GLY A 42 -1.58 -12.66 10.56
CA GLY A 42 -1.08 -14.03 10.53
C GLY A 42 -1.39 -14.80 9.25
N LYS A 43 -1.78 -14.13 8.17
CA LYS A 43 -2.10 -14.69 6.85
C LYS A 43 -1.36 -13.97 5.75
N MET A 44 -1.23 -14.64 4.60
CA MET A 44 -0.56 -14.10 3.40
C MET A 44 -1.56 -13.77 2.32
N TYR A 45 -1.29 -12.68 1.61
CA TYR A 45 -2.09 -12.16 0.49
C TYR A 45 -1.18 -11.77 -0.67
N ASN A 46 -1.44 -12.31 -1.85
CA ASN A 46 -0.75 -11.91 -3.08
C ASN A 46 -1.37 -10.60 -3.60
N ASP A 47 -0.80 -9.46 -3.18
CA ASP A 47 -1.35 -8.16 -3.54
C ASP A 47 -0.91 -7.71 -4.93
N TYR A 48 0.28 -8.13 -5.39
CA TYR A 48 0.83 -7.76 -6.69
C TYR A 48 1.45 -8.95 -7.38
N GLU A 49 1.11 -9.15 -8.65
CA GLU A 49 1.66 -10.20 -9.48
C GLU A 49 1.81 -9.72 -10.93
N TRP A 50 2.95 -10.03 -11.51
CA TRP A 50 3.19 -10.00 -12.94
C TRP A 50 3.48 -11.40 -13.44
N CYS A 51 2.94 -11.74 -14.62
CA CYS A 51 3.15 -13.01 -15.29
C CYS A 51 3.67 -12.78 -16.70
N SER A 52 4.57 -13.64 -17.15
CA SER A 52 4.99 -13.67 -18.56
C SER A 52 3.86 -14.23 -19.45
N ASP A 53 3.96 -13.99 -20.74
CA ASP A 53 2.98 -14.46 -21.71
C ASP A 53 2.80 -15.99 -21.63
N GLY A 54 1.53 -16.42 -21.49
CA GLY A 54 1.16 -17.83 -21.42
C GLY A 54 1.25 -18.46 -20.03
N VAL A 55 1.69 -17.73 -19.02
CA VAL A 55 1.69 -18.17 -17.61
C VAL A 55 0.39 -17.76 -16.94
N GLU A 56 -0.28 -18.72 -16.28
CA GLU A 56 -1.52 -18.44 -15.56
C GLU A 56 -1.28 -17.65 -14.28
N PRO A 57 -2.00 -16.52 -14.08
CA PRO A 57 -1.94 -15.76 -12.82
C PRO A 57 -2.44 -16.59 -11.64
N GLN A 58 -1.76 -16.44 -10.50
CA GLN A 58 -2.13 -17.08 -9.23
C GLN A 58 -2.64 -16.10 -8.18
N GLN A 59 -2.64 -14.81 -8.46
CA GLN A 59 -3.00 -13.75 -7.51
C GLN A 59 -4.33 -14.00 -6.80
N MET A 60 -5.36 -14.38 -7.53
CA MET A 60 -6.69 -14.64 -6.95
C MET A 60 -6.75 -15.92 -6.11
N MET A 61 -5.87 -16.88 -6.37
CA MET A 61 -5.82 -18.16 -5.64
C MET A 61 -4.96 -18.06 -4.39
N LEU A 62 -4.01 -17.12 -4.36
CA LEU A 62 -3.07 -16.94 -3.27
C LEU A 62 -3.53 -15.83 -2.32
N GLN A 63 -4.78 -15.94 -1.84
CA GLN A 63 -5.39 -15.02 -0.89
C GLN A 63 -5.73 -15.74 0.42
N ASP A 64 -5.60 -15.06 1.54
CA ASP A 64 -5.98 -15.58 2.87
C ASP A 64 -5.22 -16.86 3.28
N LEU A 65 -3.96 -17.01 2.82
CA LEU A 65 -3.15 -18.21 3.03
C LEU A 65 -2.53 -18.22 4.43
N PRO A 66 -2.59 -19.36 5.16
CA PRO A 66 -2.00 -19.45 6.48
C PRO A 66 -0.46 -19.46 6.43
N LEU A 67 0.20 -18.80 7.39
CA LEU A 67 1.67 -18.69 7.46
C LEU A 67 2.40 -20.03 7.64
N ASN A 68 1.72 -21.06 8.14
CA ASN A 68 2.34 -22.38 8.30
C ASN A 68 2.80 -22.98 6.96
N LEU A 69 2.26 -22.55 5.82
CA LEU A 69 2.71 -22.98 4.50
C LEU A 69 4.17 -22.59 4.19
N ILE A 70 4.66 -21.53 4.82
CA ILE A 70 6.03 -21.02 4.63
C ILE A 70 6.89 -21.14 5.88
N THR A 71 6.60 -22.07 6.79
CA THR A 71 7.34 -22.23 8.07
C THR A 71 8.85 -22.40 7.86
N ARG A 72 9.28 -23.09 6.80
CA ARG A 72 10.69 -23.24 6.45
C ARG A 72 11.29 -21.89 6.03
N TRP A 73 10.56 -21.10 5.25
CA TRP A 73 11.01 -19.80 4.73
C TRP A 73 11.17 -18.78 5.86
N MET A 74 10.28 -18.81 6.87
CA MET A 74 10.38 -17.94 8.03
C MET A 74 11.76 -18.03 8.73
N LYS A 75 12.37 -19.24 8.76
CA LYS A 75 13.72 -19.41 9.33
C LYS A 75 14.83 -18.68 8.59
N TYR A 76 14.66 -18.46 7.28
CA TYR A 76 15.55 -17.64 6.46
C TYR A 76 15.23 -16.15 6.65
N PHE A 77 13.95 -15.80 6.59
CA PHE A 77 13.50 -14.42 6.74
C PHE A 77 13.85 -13.83 8.11
N ASP A 78 13.77 -14.63 9.20
CA ASP A 78 14.22 -14.22 10.54
C ASP A 78 15.70 -13.85 10.60
N LYS A 79 16.51 -14.40 9.69
CA LYS A 79 17.94 -14.06 9.53
C LYS A 79 18.19 -13.00 8.46
N LYS A 80 17.13 -12.44 7.88
CA LYS A 80 17.19 -11.53 6.74
C LYS A 80 17.79 -12.14 5.48
N GLU A 81 17.70 -13.45 5.37
CA GLU A 81 18.20 -14.22 4.23
C GLU A 81 17.05 -14.49 3.25
N SER A 82 17.37 -14.53 1.96
CA SER A 82 16.42 -14.95 0.92
C SER A 82 16.27 -16.47 0.88
N VAL A 83 15.08 -16.93 0.55
CA VAL A 83 14.85 -18.33 0.21
C VAL A 83 15.29 -18.53 -1.24
N LEU A 84 16.07 -19.59 -1.47
CA LEU A 84 16.54 -19.98 -2.78
C LEU A 84 16.21 -21.48 -2.99
N ILE A 85 15.44 -21.77 -4.02
CA ILE A 85 15.12 -23.12 -4.49
C ILE A 85 15.59 -23.21 -5.93
N GLU A 86 16.78 -23.82 -6.14
CA GLU A 86 17.38 -23.96 -7.48
C GLU A 86 16.71 -25.07 -8.27
N ASP A 87 16.26 -26.13 -7.58
CA ASP A 87 15.59 -27.27 -8.14
C ASP A 87 14.55 -27.78 -7.13
N MET A 88 13.29 -27.63 -7.46
CA MET A 88 12.18 -27.99 -6.58
C MET A 88 12.11 -29.51 -6.30
N GLU A 89 12.60 -30.38 -7.23
CA GLU A 89 12.59 -31.84 -7.03
C GLU A 89 13.37 -32.27 -5.76
N GLN A 90 14.34 -31.45 -5.31
CA GLN A 90 15.07 -31.69 -4.06
C GLN A 90 14.19 -31.56 -2.80
N LEU A 91 13.03 -30.90 -2.90
CA LEU A 91 12.07 -30.76 -1.79
C LEU A 91 11.13 -31.96 -1.68
N ARG A 92 11.02 -32.77 -2.73
CA ARG A 92 10.03 -33.85 -2.84
C ARG A 92 10.01 -34.82 -1.64
N GLU A 93 11.19 -35.17 -1.15
CA GLU A 93 11.32 -36.09 -0.02
C GLU A 93 11.50 -35.33 1.33
N SER A 94 12.15 -34.16 1.29
CA SER A 94 12.51 -33.43 2.49
C SER A 94 11.38 -32.55 3.04
N VAL A 95 10.55 -31.97 2.18
CA VAL A 95 9.44 -31.08 2.53
C VAL A 95 8.25 -31.32 1.56
N PRO A 96 7.59 -32.46 1.63
CA PRO A 96 6.60 -32.89 0.65
C PRO A 96 5.36 -31.98 0.55
N GLU A 97 4.96 -31.33 1.64
CA GLU A 97 3.84 -30.37 1.62
C GLU A 97 4.17 -29.12 0.80
N GLU A 98 5.35 -28.55 1.01
CA GLU A 98 5.82 -27.41 0.23
C GLU A 98 6.00 -27.79 -1.25
N TYR A 99 6.58 -28.96 -1.51
CA TYR A 99 6.71 -29.49 -2.85
C TYR A 99 5.37 -29.55 -3.60
N GLN A 100 4.33 -30.11 -2.97
CA GLN A 100 3.00 -30.22 -3.58
C GLN A 100 2.41 -28.87 -3.96
N ILE A 101 2.56 -27.87 -3.09
CA ILE A 101 2.03 -26.50 -3.31
C ILE A 101 2.75 -25.84 -4.49
N LEU A 102 4.07 -25.93 -4.53
CA LEU A 102 4.88 -25.32 -5.61
C LEU A 102 4.68 -26.07 -6.94
N HIS A 103 4.61 -27.40 -6.90
CA HIS A 103 4.36 -28.22 -8.08
C HIS A 103 3.01 -27.93 -8.73
N ALA A 104 1.96 -27.74 -7.92
CA ALA A 104 0.63 -27.40 -8.42
C ALA A 104 0.61 -26.06 -9.19
N GLN A 105 1.56 -25.17 -8.93
CA GLN A 105 1.72 -23.88 -9.59
C GLN A 105 2.74 -23.92 -10.75
N SER A 106 3.22 -25.12 -11.13
CA SER A 106 4.26 -25.31 -12.16
C SER A 106 5.59 -24.60 -11.84
N ILE A 107 5.89 -24.43 -10.55
CA ILE A 107 7.16 -23.85 -10.09
C ILE A 107 8.22 -24.95 -10.09
N THR A 108 9.34 -24.71 -10.73
CA THR A 108 10.52 -25.60 -10.75
C THR A 108 11.69 -25.03 -9.96
N SER A 109 11.76 -23.72 -9.88
CA SER A 109 12.74 -22.97 -9.10
C SER A 109 12.15 -21.64 -8.64
N LEU A 110 12.63 -21.08 -7.54
CA LEU A 110 12.19 -19.77 -7.06
C LEU A 110 13.26 -19.07 -6.22
N VAL A 111 13.13 -17.75 -6.16
CA VAL A 111 13.85 -16.91 -5.20
C VAL A 111 12.84 -16.02 -4.50
N ALA A 112 12.85 -15.98 -3.17
CA ALA A 112 12.01 -15.09 -2.39
C ALA A 112 12.85 -14.29 -1.39
N ALA A 113 12.69 -12.96 -1.39
CA ALA A 113 13.39 -12.06 -0.49
C ALA A 113 12.41 -11.40 0.49
N PRO A 114 12.75 -11.30 1.79
CA PRO A 114 11.86 -10.71 2.78
C PRO A 114 11.64 -9.22 2.55
N LEU A 115 10.40 -8.77 2.79
CA LEU A 115 10.01 -7.38 2.93
C LEU A 115 9.88 -7.05 4.42
N GLU A 116 10.71 -6.14 4.89
CA GLU A 116 10.72 -5.72 6.29
C GLU A 116 10.38 -4.24 6.42
N GLN A 117 9.58 -3.91 7.43
CA GLN A 117 9.33 -2.54 7.86
C GLN A 117 9.61 -2.43 9.35
N ASP A 118 10.50 -1.52 9.75
CA ASP A 118 10.92 -1.30 11.14
C ASP A 118 11.38 -2.58 11.85
N GLY A 119 12.07 -3.47 11.12
CA GLY A 119 12.55 -4.75 11.63
C GLY A 119 11.49 -5.85 11.75
N THR A 120 10.27 -5.60 11.30
CA THR A 120 9.18 -6.58 11.26
C THR A 120 8.99 -7.10 9.84
N LEU A 121 8.91 -8.43 9.68
CA LEU A 121 8.57 -9.05 8.42
C LEU A 121 7.10 -8.73 8.07
N ILE A 122 6.88 -8.09 6.94
CA ILE A 122 5.54 -7.72 6.46
C ILE A 122 5.15 -8.42 5.17
N GLY A 123 6.06 -9.23 4.60
CA GLY A 123 5.82 -9.94 3.35
C GLY A 123 7.11 -10.42 2.69
N TYR A 124 7.02 -10.72 1.42
CA TYR A 124 8.18 -11.09 0.60
C TYR A 124 7.94 -10.80 -0.90
N LEU A 125 9.02 -10.51 -1.59
CA LEU A 125 9.10 -10.40 -3.04
C LEU A 125 9.59 -11.72 -3.60
N GLY A 126 8.82 -12.37 -4.45
CA GLY A 126 9.15 -13.65 -5.08
C GLY A 126 9.31 -13.56 -6.59
N VAL A 127 10.13 -14.44 -7.14
CA VAL A 127 10.34 -14.64 -8.56
C VAL A 127 10.37 -16.16 -8.84
N ASP A 128 9.48 -16.62 -9.71
CA ASP A 128 9.35 -18.03 -10.08
C ASP A 128 10.02 -18.31 -11.44
N ASN A 129 10.64 -19.48 -11.51
CA ASN A 129 11.25 -20.04 -12.72
C ASN A 129 12.24 -19.09 -13.43
N PRO A 130 13.13 -18.38 -12.71
CA PRO A 130 14.18 -17.64 -13.37
C PRO A 130 15.18 -18.63 -14.03
N PRO A 131 15.93 -18.21 -15.09
CA PRO A 131 16.94 -19.06 -15.72
C PRO A 131 17.96 -19.61 -14.70
N PRO A 132 18.29 -20.92 -14.75
CA PRO A 132 19.13 -21.57 -13.74
C PRO A 132 20.53 -20.96 -13.58
N ASP A 133 21.09 -20.40 -14.65
CA ASP A 133 22.41 -19.76 -14.67
C ASP A 133 22.43 -18.43 -13.89
N ARG A 134 21.29 -17.83 -13.63
CA ARG A 134 21.16 -16.51 -12.96
C ARG A 134 20.65 -16.61 -11.53
N ILE A 135 20.02 -17.71 -11.14
CA ILE A 135 19.25 -17.83 -9.90
C ILE A 135 20.03 -17.43 -8.65
N ARG A 136 21.32 -17.77 -8.55
CA ARG A 136 22.17 -17.42 -7.40
C ARG A 136 22.46 -15.94 -7.25
N ASN A 137 22.41 -15.19 -8.36
CA ASN A 137 22.68 -13.77 -8.38
C ASN A 137 21.42 -12.91 -8.15
N ILE A 138 20.25 -13.54 -8.14
CA ILE A 138 18.96 -12.85 -8.02
C ILE A 138 18.71 -12.41 -6.57
N ALA A 139 19.07 -13.22 -5.58
CA ALA A 139 18.76 -12.94 -4.18
C ALA A 139 19.25 -11.55 -3.70
N PRO A 140 20.51 -11.11 -3.95
CA PRO A 140 20.95 -9.76 -3.59
C PRO A 140 20.21 -8.65 -4.36
N LEU A 141 19.82 -8.93 -5.61
CA LEU A 141 19.01 -8.02 -6.42
C LEU A 141 17.63 -7.80 -5.79
N LEU A 142 16.93 -8.89 -5.43
CA LEU A 142 15.62 -8.83 -4.79
C LEU A 142 15.70 -8.13 -3.43
N GLN A 143 16.70 -8.43 -2.61
CA GLN A 143 16.90 -7.74 -1.31
C GLN A 143 17.05 -6.23 -1.49
N THR A 144 17.82 -5.83 -2.50
CA THR A 144 18.00 -4.40 -2.81
C THR A 144 16.67 -3.78 -3.26
N LEU A 145 15.90 -4.48 -4.11
CA LEU A 145 14.59 -4.00 -4.54
C LEU A 145 13.60 -3.94 -3.38
N CYS A 146 13.57 -4.94 -2.50
CA CYS A 146 12.76 -4.93 -1.28
C CYS A 146 13.01 -3.67 -0.45
N TYR A 147 14.27 -3.30 -0.25
CA TYR A 147 14.61 -2.07 0.46
C TYR A 147 14.02 -0.82 -0.22
N PHE A 148 14.17 -0.67 -1.54
CA PHE A 148 13.64 0.49 -2.26
C PHE A 148 12.10 0.50 -2.32
N LEU A 149 11.46 -0.66 -2.47
CA LEU A 149 10.00 -0.80 -2.41
C LEU A 149 9.47 -0.31 -1.06
N MET A 150 10.09 -0.74 0.04
CA MET A 150 9.69 -0.31 1.37
C MET A 150 9.91 1.17 1.62
N LEU A 151 11.03 1.71 1.12
CA LEU A 151 11.33 3.14 1.23
C LEU A 151 10.32 3.99 0.44
N ALA A 152 9.97 3.58 -0.79
CA ALA A 152 8.98 4.27 -1.61
C ALA A 152 7.58 4.23 -0.95
N ARG A 153 7.17 3.09 -0.42
CA ARG A 153 5.92 2.93 0.31
C ARG A 153 5.85 3.83 1.55
N SER A 154 6.87 3.78 2.40
CA SER A 154 6.96 4.63 3.60
C SER A 154 6.92 6.13 3.24
N HIS A 155 7.61 6.52 2.16
CA HIS A 155 7.57 7.90 1.66
C HIS A 155 6.17 8.29 1.19
N SER A 156 5.48 7.43 0.45
CA SER A 156 4.11 7.66 0.00
C SER A 156 3.13 7.81 1.18
N GLU A 157 3.20 6.88 2.16
CA GLU A 157 2.39 6.93 3.38
C GLU A 157 2.63 8.23 4.18
N SER A 158 3.91 8.63 4.33
CA SER A 158 4.28 9.88 5.01
C SER A 158 3.74 11.12 4.27
N LYS A 159 3.84 11.13 2.94
CA LYS A 159 3.32 12.23 2.11
C LYS A 159 1.79 12.33 2.23
N GLN A 160 1.08 11.21 2.22
CA GLN A 160 -0.38 11.18 2.40
C GLN A 160 -0.77 11.69 3.80
N LEU A 161 -0.07 11.24 4.85
CA LEU A 161 -0.32 11.70 6.21
C LEU A 161 -0.06 13.21 6.35
N LEU A 162 1.05 13.72 5.83
CA LEU A 162 1.36 15.15 5.85
C LEU A 162 0.31 15.96 5.09
N THR A 163 -0.16 15.47 3.93
CA THR A 163 -1.22 16.10 3.15
C THR A 163 -2.52 16.14 3.95
N HIS A 164 -2.88 15.01 4.58
CA HIS A 164 -4.07 14.95 5.41
C HIS A 164 -3.99 15.92 6.59
N LEU A 165 -2.88 15.91 7.35
CA LEU A 165 -2.67 16.84 8.48
C LEU A 165 -2.66 18.31 8.07
N SER A 166 -2.20 18.61 6.86
CA SER A 166 -2.12 19.99 6.34
C SER A 166 -3.46 20.52 5.85
N TYR A 167 -4.34 19.66 5.33
CA TYR A 167 -5.53 20.09 4.60
C TYR A 167 -6.86 19.64 5.19
N TYR A 168 -6.89 18.75 6.18
CA TYR A 168 -8.13 18.28 6.79
C TYR A 168 -8.28 18.77 8.24
N ASP A 169 -9.52 18.97 8.65
CA ASP A 169 -9.90 19.25 10.04
C ASP A 169 -10.00 17.94 10.83
N LYS A 170 -9.27 17.86 11.95
CA LYS A 170 -9.16 16.63 12.77
C LYS A 170 -10.46 16.16 13.40
N LEU A 171 -11.43 17.07 13.58
CA LEU A 171 -12.70 16.74 14.24
C LEU A 171 -13.77 16.27 13.27
N THR A 172 -13.88 16.94 12.13
CA THR A 172 -15.00 16.76 11.19
C THR A 172 -14.61 16.03 9.92
N ASP A 173 -13.32 15.85 9.66
CA ASP A 173 -12.76 15.30 8.42
C ASP A 173 -13.13 16.11 7.16
N PHE A 174 -13.61 17.35 7.35
CA PHE A 174 -13.74 18.33 6.28
C PHE A 174 -12.39 18.93 5.95
N TYR A 175 -12.27 19.59 4.81
CA TYR A 175 -11.10 20.40 4.53
C TYR A 175 -10.98 21.53 5.57
N ASN A 176 -9.75 21.84 5.96
CA ASN A 176 -9.48 22.91 6.91
C ASN A 176 -9.32 24.27 6.20
N ARG A 177 -9.07 25.32 6.99
CA ARG A 177 -8.85 26.67 6.49
C ARG A 177 -7.71 26.78 5.47
N ASN A 178 -6.64 26.00 5.63
CA ASN A 178 -5.50 26.05 4.68
C ASN A 178 -5.92 25.59 3.30
N LYS A 179 -6.67 24.49 3.22
CA LYS A 179 -7.20 23.99 1.94
C LYS A 179 -8.18 24.99 1.32
N TYR A 180 -9.06 25.60 2.11
CA TYR A 180 -9.96 26.65 1.64
C TYR A 180 -9.20 27.81 0.97
N ILE A 181 -8.12 28.29 1.57
CA ILE A 181 -7.30 29.37 1.01
C ILE A 181 -6.67 28.97 -0.32
N VAL A 182 -6.13 27.75 -0.40
CA VAL A 182 -5.52 27.24 -1.64
C VAL A 182 -6.55 27.13 -2.77
N ASP A 183 -7.71 26.52 -2.48
CA ASP A 183 -8.73 26.27 -3.50
C ASP A 183 -9.42 27.53 -3.98
N THR A 184 -9.75 28.45 -3.06
CA THR A 184 -10.33 29.76 -3.43
C THR A 184 -9.33 30.62 -4.21
N GLY A 185 -8.03 30.54 -3.87
CA GLY A 185 -6.97 31.18 -4.65
C GLY A 185 -6.88 30.66 -6.08
N ALA A 186 -7.02 29.36 -6.27
CA ALA A 186 -7.06 28.75 -7.61
C ALA A 186 -8.34 29.14 -8.39
N LEU A 187 -9.49 29.17 -7.73
CA LEU A 187 -10.76 29.58 -8.32
C LEU A 187 -10.76 31.03 -8.82
N ALA A 188 -10.07 31.94 -8.13
CA ALA A 188 -9.95 33.34 -8.55
C ALA A 188 -9.32 33.50 -9.93
N HIS A 189 -8.58 32.50 -10.43
CA HIS A 189 -7.96 32.48 -11.75
C HIS A 189 -8.74 31.61 -12.75
N SER A 190 -9.81 30.96 -12.33
CA SER A 190 -10.65 30.11 -13.18
C SER A 190 -11.81 30.89 -13.80
N LYS A 191 -12.34 30.39 -14.92
CA LYS A 191 -13.56 30.92 -15.55
C LYS A 191 -14.82 30.19 -15.10
N GLN A 192 -14.72 29.33 -14.08
CA GLN A 192 -15.84 28.55 -13.57
C GLN A 192 -16.69 29.39 -12.63
N SER A 193 -18.00 29.25 -12.73
CA SER A 193 -18.94 29.80 -11.75
C SER A 193 -19.11 28.80 -10.60
N VAL A 194 -18.89 29.25 -9.39
CA VAL A 194 -19.05 28.44 -8.16
C VAL A 194 -20.02 29.15 -7.22
N GLY A 195 -20.81 28.37 -6.48
CA GLY A 195 -21.61 28.82 -5.33
C GLY A 195 -20.85 28.58 -4.05
N ILE A 196 -20.86 29.54 -3.14
CA ILE A 196 -20.30 29.40 -1.79
C ILE A 196 -21.45 29.48 -0.80
N VAL A 197 -21.53 28.52 0.10
CA VAL A 197 -22.47 28.51 1.24
C VAL A 197 -21.65 28.61 2.51
N TYR A 198 -21.94 29.58 3.32
CA TYR A 198 -21.29 29.81 4.61
C TYR A 198 -22.27 29.48 5.73
N LEU A 199 -21.85 28.64 6.66
CA LEU A 199 -22.68 28.14 7.76
C LEU A 199 -21.96 28.37 9.09
N ASP A 200 -22.74 28.73 10.11
CA ASP A 200 -22.28 28.94 11.49
C ASP A 200 -23.16 28.17 12.46
N VAL A 201 -22.56 27.51 13.46
CA VAL A 201 -23.30 26.75 14.48
C VAL A 201 -23.61 27.65 15.67
N ASN A 202 -24.82 28.18 15.67
CA ASN A 202 -25.28 29.08 16.74
C ASN A 202 -25.27 28.42 18.12
N GLY A 203 -24.76 29.14 19.12
CA GLY A 203 -24.82 28.75 20.53
C GLY A 203 -23.83 27.65 20.93
N LEU A 204 -22.80 27.36 20.11
CA LEU A 204 -21.77 26.37 20.45
C LEU A 204 -21.06 26.68 21.77
N LYS A 205 -20.84 27.97 22.06
CA LYS A 205 -20.24 28.42 23.32
C LYS A 205 -21.11 28.04 24.52
N ASP A 206 -22.40 28.31 24.46
CA ASP A 206 -23.35 27.98 25.54
C ASP A 206 -23.44 26.47 25.77
N ILE A 207 -23.38 25.70 24.67
CA ILE A 207 -23.32 24.23 24.71
C ILE A 207 -22.06 23.79 25.44
N ASN A 208 -20.89 24.34 25.08
CA ASN A 208 -19.62 24.00 25.71
C ASN A 208 -19.61 24.38 27.21
N ASP A 209 -20.14 25.51 27.56
CA ASP A 209 -20.20 26.01 28.96
C ASP A 209 -21.12 25.13 29.83
N HIS A 210 -22.23 24.59 29.28
CA HIS A 210 -23.17 23.76 30.02
C HIS A 210 -22.84 22.26 30.01
N TYR A 211 -22.35 21.73 28.90
CA TYR A 211 -22.20 20.27 28.68
C TYR A 211 -20.75 19.83 28.46
N GLY A 212 -19.82 20.79 28.44
CA GLY A 212 -18.39 20.53 28.20
C GLY A 212 -18.02 20.41 26.73
N HIS A 213 -16.73 20.58 26.44
CA HIS A 213 -16.16 20.57 25.08
C HIS A 213 -16.40 19.27 24.31
N GLU A 214 -16.36 18.12 24.98
CA GLU A 214 -16.63 16.83 24.32
C GLU A 214 -18.06 16.75 23.76
N PHE A 215 -19.03 17.42 24.39
CA PHE A 215 -20.38 17.49 23.85
C PHE A 215 -20.46 18.45 22.66
N GLY A 216 -19.80 19.60 22.73
CA GLY A 216 -19.68 20.53 21.61
C GLY A 216 -19.01 19.90 20.39
N ASP A 217 -17.96 19.11 20.60
CA ASP A 217 -17.31 18.36 19.52
C ASP A 217 -18.27 17.37 18.84
N ARG A 218 -19.10 16.66 19.60
CA ARG A 218 -20.14 15.79 19.03
C ARG A 218 -21.19 16.56 18.23
N VAL A 219 -21.56 17.76 18.67
CA VAL A 219 -22.47 18.63 17.91
C VAL A 219 -21.85 19.04 16.58
N LEU A 220 -20.58 19.42 16.56
CA LEU A 220 -19.85 19.78 15.34
C LEU A 220 -19.74 18.61 14.37
N ILE A 221 -19.41 17.41 14.86
CA ILE A 221 -19.38 16.18 14.05
C ILE A 221 -20.75 15.90 13.43
N GLU A 222 -21.82 16.04 14.19
CA GLU A 222 -23.18 15.79 13.70
C GLU A 222 -23.62 16.86 12.68
N CYS A 223 -23.26 18.12 12.90
CA CYS A 223 -23.47 19.20 11.91
C CYS A 223 -22.74 18.87 10.58
N ALA A 224 -21.47 18.49 10.64
CA ALA A 224 -20.70 18.11 9.45
C ALA A 224 -21.36 16.95 8.70
N LYS A 225 -21.82 15.90 9.38
CA LYS A 225 -22.55 14.77 8.75
C LYS A 225 -23.82 15.26 8.04
N ARG A 226 -24.60 16.14 8.65
CA ARG A 226 -25.82 16.67 8.06
C ARG A 226 -25.55 17.56 6.85
N ILE A 227 -24.52 18.42 6.93
CA ILE A 227 -24.06 19.23 5.81
C ILE A 227 -23.69 18.33 4.63
N LYS A 228 -22.85 17.32 4.87
CA LYS A 228 -22.42 16.35 3.84
C LYS A 228 -23.59 15.57 3.22
N ALA A 229 -24.59 15.22 4.02
CA ALA A 229 -25.79 14.53 3.53
C ALA A 229 -26.72 15.44 2.70
N THR A 230 -26.68 16.75 2.93
CA THR A 230 -27.53 17.74 2.24
C THR A 230 -26.95 18.14 0.87
N PHE A 231 -25.64 18.24 0.75
CA PHE A 231 -24.95 18.66 -0.46
C PHE A 231 -24.16 17.50 -1.06
N THR A 232 -24.61 16.96 -2.18
CA THR A 232 -24.04 15.74 -2.77
C THR A 232 -22.86 15.98 -3.74
N GLN A 233 -22.65 17.22 -4.17
CA GLN A 233 -21.60 17.60 -5.14
C GLN A 233 -20.91 18.91 -4.71
N ALA A 234 -20.33 18.89 -3.50
CA ALA A 234 -19.65 20.03 -2.94
C ALA A 234 -18.37 19.61 -2.22
N ASP A 235 -17.42 20.52 -2.17
CA ASP A 235 -16.29 20.42 -1.27
C ASP A 235 -16.68 21.08 0.07
N PHE A 236 -16.29 20.44 1.15
CA PHE A 236 -16.68 20.83 2.50
C PHE A 236 -15.48 21.35 3.28
N TYR A 237 -15.62 22.50 3.88
CA TYR A 237 -14.55 23.15 4.65
C TYR A 237 -15.04 23.46 6.07
N ARG A 238 -14.14 23.40 7.04
CA ARG A 238 -14.32 23.97 8.37
C ARG A 238 -13.21 24.99 8.57
N ILE A 239 -13.57 26.27 8.60
CA ILE A 239 -12.61 27.40 8.60
C ILE A 239 -12.42 28.04 9.95
N GLY A 240 -13.32 27.78 10.90
CA GLY A 240 -13.28 28.28 12.28
C GLY A 240 -13.78 27.23 13.27
N GLY A 241 -13.96 27.62 14.52
CA GLY A 241 -14.48 26.76 15.58
C GLY A 241 -15.86 26.16 15.25
N ASP A 242 -16.77 27.04 14.81
CA ASP A 242 -18.18 26.80 14.51
C ASP A 242 -18.56 27.13 13.07
N GLU A 243 -17.59 27.49 12.23
CA GLU A 243 -17.77 28.01 10.87
C GLU A 243 -17.45 26.92 9.82
N PHE A 244 -18.41 26.71 8.91
CA PHE A 244 -18.32 25.77 7.80
C PHE A 244 -18.51 26.47 6.45
#